data_61d302751352707f4fcd75436eaa24f7
#
_entry.id   61d302751352707f4fcd75436eaa24f7
#
_cell.length_a   1.000
_cell.length_b   1.000
_cell.length_c   1.000
_cell.angle_alpha   90.00
_cell.angle_beta   90.00
_cell.angle_gamma   90.00
#
_symmetry.space_group_name_H-M   'P 1'
#
loop_
_entity.id
_entity.type
_entity.pdbx_description
1 polymer ?
#
loop_
_entity_poly.entity_id
_entity_poly.type
_entity_poly.pdbx_seq_one_letter_code
_entity_poly.pdbx_strand_id
1 'polypeptide(L)'
;IILLHFLYTHFKEWVGQFDFSKKISAKLFLVQVKRASGSKQRKKSYEKPIEYIKQFYEQEHNSNLSTKRKEFETCCSTIEHWLQNKNMMHSLIIHGLSGSGKSTLLLSLKKSLEADNFKQISLPQKIISPDELIDKLKELLGGEAQDIDLLIQEWRANIQTKIVVCIDDMHNLFLSHAGGLEAIKMLMKIINSDIDNIFWCVTCHRYAWFYISKVLDRYQCFDKLVALETWSAESLQGLILNRHKETNYELSFDDIFFTLEKDHLNDTMEQMKSNFFKVLWEQSNGNPAFAIRLWLKSLHYDGLKTLRICLPPEQSDVDFAEMGDEVHFICAAIIRHELLSIAQIKKITDQTSGVIARVLKTCQEKQLLLQDKNLNLRLNPDYTDTIIRTLKRKNYVH
;
A
#
# COMPACT_ATOMS: atom_id res chain seq x y z
N ILE A 1 9.52 -8.50 35.35
CA ILE A 1 8.70 -8.83 34.15
C ILE A 1 7.35 -8.13 34.26
N ILE A 2 6.62 -8.22 35.38
CA ILE A 2 5.29 -7.58 35.58
C ILE A 2 5.38 -6.07 35.49
N LEU A 3 6.40 -5.43 36.07
CA LEU A 3 6.60 -3.97 36.02
C LEU A 3 6.94 -3.49 34.59
N LEU A 4 7.72 -4.26 33.83
CA LEU A 4 8.03 -3.98 32.42
C LEU A 4 6.80 -4.13 31.53
N HIS A 5 5.93 -5.09 31.80
CA HIS A 5 4.69 -5.27 31.07
C HIS A 5 3.68 -4.14 31.37
N PHE A 6 3.60 -3.71 32.63
CA PHE A 6 2.78 -2.58 33.06
C PHE A 6 3.28 -1.25 32.45
N LEU A 7 4.59 -0.99 32.43
CA LEU A 7 5.17 0.17 31.77
C LEU A 7 4.98 0.13 30.25
N TYR A 8 5.07 -1.03 29.62
CA TYR A 8 4.83 -1.20 28.18
C TYR A 8 3.35 -0.97 27.80
N THR A 9 2.39 -1.46 28.60
CA THR A 9 0.97 -1.22 28.38
C THR A 9 0.60 0.24 28.57
N HIS A 10 1.08 0.89 29.61
CA HIS A 10 0.88 2.34 29.83
C HIS A 10 1.55 3.21 28.76
N PHE A 11 2.73 2.82 28.28
CA PHE A 11 3.40 3.51 27.17
C PHE A 11 2.60 3.36 25.87
N LYS A 12 2.04 2.18 25.61
CA LYS A 12 1.20 1.92 24.44
C LYS A 12 -0.13 2.69 24.49
N GLU A 13 -0.73 2.80 25.68
CA GLU A 13 -1.91 3.65 25.90
C GLU A 13 -1.57 5.15 25.74
N TRP A 14 -0.41 5.58 26.23
CA TRP A 14 0.05 6.96 26.09
C TRP A 14 0.34 7.32 24.62
N VAL A 15 0.97 6.44 23.86
CA VAL A 15 1.18 6.61 22.41
C VAL A 15 -0.17 6.64 21.67
N GLY A 16 -1.13 5.80 22.07
CA GLY A 16 -2.51 5.84 21.54
C GLY A 16 -3.22 7.16 21.85
N GLN A 17 -3.00 7.74 23.03
CA GLN A 17 -3.52 9.08 23.40
C GLN A 17 -2.90 10.18 22.53
N PHE A 18 -1.63 10.08 22.17
CA PHE A 18 -0.96 11.05 21.31
C PHE A 18 -1.54 11.05 19.87
N ASP A 19 -1.77 9.87 19.28
CA ASP A 19 -2.45 9.76 17.98
C ASP A 19 -3.91 10.19 18.05
N PHE A 20 -4.60 9.92 19.15
CA PHE A 20 -5.95 10.41 19.41
C PHE A 20 -6.02 11.94 19.48
N SER A 21 -5.05 12.59 20.15
CA SER A 21 -4.98 14.05 20.22
C SER A 21 -4.75 14.69 18.85
N LYS A 22 -3.90 14.08 17.99
CA LYS A 22 -3.69 14.54 16.61
C LYS A 22 -4.97 14.44 15.78
N LYS A 23 -5.73 13.34 15.92
CA LYS A 23 -7.02 13.14 15.23
C LYS A 23 -8.07 14.16 15.68
N ILE A 24 -8.15 14.46 16.97
CA ILE A 24 -9.05 15.51 17.49
C ILE A 24 -8.64 16.87 16.93
N SER A 25 -7.36 17.22 16.96
CA SER A 25 -6.85 18.47 16.41
C SER A 25 -7.18 18.63 14.93
N ALA A 26 -7.00 17.57 14.13
CA ALA A 26 -7.36 17.57 12.71
C ALA A 26 -8.86 17.77 12.47
N LYS A 27 -9.72 17.11 13.25
CA LYS A 27 -11.19 17.28 13.16
C LYS A 27 -11.66 18.68 13.56
N LEU A 28 -11.09 19.23 14.63
CA LEU A 28 -11.41 20.59 15.06
C LEU A 28 -11.01 21.61 13.98
N PHE A 29 -9.82 21.47 13.41
CA PHE A 29 -9.35 22.31 12.32
C PHE A 29 -10.26 22.23 11.09
N LEU A 30 -10.69 21.03 10.68
CA LEU A 30 -11.65 20.84 9.59
C LEU A 30 -12.96 21.57 9.84
N VAL A 31 -13.53 21.45 11.06
CA VAL A 31 -14.79 22.12 11.42
C VAL A 31 -14.65 23.64 11.38
N GLN A 32 -13.53 24.18 11.85
CA GLN A 32 -13.24 25.62 11.85
C GLN A 32 -13.14 26.17 10.43
N VAL A 33 -12.33 25.52 9.57
CA VAL A 33 -12.17 25.98 8.18
C VAL A 33 -13.48 25.89 7.39
N LYS A 34 -14.30 24.85 7.61
CA LYS A 34 -15.62 24.73 6.96
C LYS A 34 -16.58 25.83 7.36
N ARG A 35 -16.67 26.15 8.65
CA ARG A 35 -17.52 27.25 9.14
C ARG A 35 -17.12 28.58 8.52
N ALA A 36 -15.82 28.81 8.35
CA ALA A 36 -15.28 30.05 7.81
C ALA A 36 -15.37 30.16 6.26
N SER A 37 -15.36 29.02 5.54
CA SER A 37 -15.36 29.01 4.07
C SER A 37 -16.75 29.14 3.42
N GLY A 38 -17.84 29.07 4.20
CA GLY A 38 -19.22 29.09 3.70
C GLY A 38 -19.66 30.36 2.94
N SER A 39 -18.81 31.38 2.80
CA SER A 39 -19.16 32.69 2.21
C SER A 39 -18.26 33.21 1.09
N LYS A 40 -17.24 32.44 0.66
CA LYS A 40 -16.28 32.95 -0.34
C LYS A 40 -16.59 32.49 -1.77
N GLN A 41 -16.59 33.43 -2.73
CA GLN A 41 -16.63 33.14 -4.16
C GLN A 41 -15.46 32.23 -4.56
N ARG A 42 -15.77 31.11 -5.26
CA ARG A 42 -14.76 30.21 -5.82
C ARG A 42 -13.93 30.95 -6.87
N LYS A 43 -12.66 31.19 -6.58
CA LYS A 43 -11.69 31.68 -7.57
C LYS A 43 -11.58 30.66 -8.73
N LYS A 44 -11.34 31.18 -9.96
CA LYS A 44 -11.13 30.34 -11.14
C LYS A 44 -9.96 29.39 -10.90
N SER A 45 -10.14 28.11 -11.18
CA SER A 45 -9.08 27.10 -11.15
C SER A 45 -8.90 26.54 -12.54
N TYR A 46 -7.66 26.40 -12.96
CA TYR A 46 -7.27 25.78 -14.23
C TYR A 46 -6.91 24.31 -13.98
N GLU A 47 -6.80 23.53 -15.06
CA GLU A 47 -6.28 22.18 -14.97
C GLU A 47 -4.83 22.20 -14.46
N LYS A 48 -4.50 21.26 -13.57
CA LYS A 48 -3.17 21.15 -13.00
C LYS A 48 -2.17 20.72 -14.07
N PRO A 49 -0.94 21.29 -14.06
CA PRO A 49 0.09 20.89 -15.01
C PRO A 49 0.39 19.40 -14.92
N ILE A 50 0.42 18.74 -16.07
CA ILE A 50 0.67 17.28 -16.15
C ILE A 50 2.06 16.97 -15.58
N GLU A 51 3.05 17.82 -15.80
CA GLU A 51 4.41 17.66 -15.26
C GLU A 51 4.43 17.65 -13.74
N TYR A 52 3.65 18.54 -13.10
CA TYR A 52 3.52 18.55 -11.65
C TYR A 52 2.90 17.22 -11.14
N ILE A 53 1.86 16.72 -11.79
CA ILE A 53 1.21 15.46 -11.42
C ILE A 53 2.18 14.29 -11.58
N LYS A 54 2.93 14.23 -12.69
CA LYS A 54 3.91 13.18 -12.97
C LYS A 54 4.97 13.09 -11.88
N GLN A 55 5.49 14.23 -11.37
CA GLN A 55 6.48 14.29 -10.30
C GLN A 55 6.04 13.52 -9.04
N PHE A 56 4.74 13.43 -8.77
CA PHE A 56 4.21 12.72 -7.62
C PHE A 56 4.00 11.22 -7.84
N TYR A 57 4.01 10.74 -9.09
CA TYR A 57 3.81 9.34 -9.44
C TYR A 57 5.07 8.63 -9.94
N GLU A 58 6.12 9.35 -10.31
CA GLU A 58 7.39 8.76 -10.73
C GLU A 58 8.11 8.11 -9.54
N GLN A 59 8.39 6.82 -9.65
CA GLN A 59 8.91 6.01 -8.54
C GLN A 59 10.38 6.30 -8.23
N GLU A 60 11.15 6.80 -9.21
CA GLU A 60 12.60 6.96 -9.07
C GLU A 60 13.03 8.00 -8.02
N HIS A 61 12.20 9.00 -7.77
CA HIS A 61 12.52 10.09 -6.84
C HIS A 61 12.31 9.75 -5.35
N ASN A 62 11.74 8.60 -5.03
CA ASN A 62 11.30 8.27 -3.67
C ASN A 62 12.30 7.50 -2.80
N SER A 63 13.44 7.09 -3.36
CA SER A 63 14.39 6.20 -2.66
C SER A 63 14.90 6.76 -1.34
N ASN A 64 15.14 8.07 -1.23
CA ASN A 64 15.76 8.68 -0.06
C ASN A 64 14.87 8.74 1.20
N LEU A 65 13.53 8.71 1.05
CA LEU A 65 12.61 8.72 2.18
C LEU A 65 12.27 7.32 2.68
N SER A 66 12.26 6.34 1.78
CA SER A 66 12.05 4.94 2.16
C SER A 66 13.22 4.39 2.97
N THR A 67 14.45 4.86 2.73
CA THR A 67 15.65 4.44 3.48
C THR A 67 15.67 4.89 4.95
N LYS A 68 14.84 5.86 5.34
CA LYS A 68 14.70 6.32 6.72
C LYS A 68 13.68 5.51 7.54
N ARG A 69 13.09 4.48 6.96
CA ARG A 69 12.10 3.65 7.63
C ARG A 69 12.77 2.51 8.39
N LYS A 70 12.26 2.22 9.59
CA LYS A 70 12.71 1.08 10.40
C LYS A 70 12.57 -0.26 9.66
N GLU A 71 11.53 -0.40 8.84
CA GLU A 71 11.30 -1.60 8.04
C GLU A 71 12.36 -1.78 6.95
N PHE A 72 12.85 -0.67 6.37
CA PHE A 72 13.96 -0.70 5.42
C PHE A 72 15.26 -1.18 6.10
N GLU A 73 15.60 -0.61 7.26
CA GLU A 73 16.77 -1.01 8.04
C GLU A 73 16.69 -2.50 8.43
N THR A 74 15.50 -2.97 8.80
CA THR A 74 15.27 -4.39 9.11
C THR A 74 15.51 -5.28 7.89
N CYS A 75 15.02 -4.90 6.71
CA CYS A 75 15.24 -5.67 5.48
C CYS A 75 16.72 -5.66 5.08
N CYS A 76 17.38 -4.49 5.06
CA CYS A 76 18.80 -4.36 4.75
C CYS A 76 19.66 -5.23 5.67
N SER A 77 19.50 -5.07 6.98
CA SER A 77 20.30 -5.82 7.96
C SER A 77 20.08 -7.34 7.84
N THR A 78 18.87 -7.79 7.55
CA THR A 78 18.59 -9.22 7.34
C THR A 78 19.32 -9.76 6.11
N ILE A 79 19.27 -9.05 4.99
CA ILE A 79 19.94 -9.44 3.75
C ILE A 79 21.48 -9.36 3.90
N GLU A 80 22.00 -8.29 4.50
CA GLU A 80 23.43 -8.10 4.74
C GLU A 80 24.02 -9.20 5.66
N HIS A 81 23.31 -9.58 6.71
CA HIS A 81 23.72 -10.68 7.59
C HIS A 81 23.78 -12.01 6.83
N TRP A 82 22.81 -12.27 5.95
CA TRP A 82 22.87 -13.45 5.09
C TRP A 82 24.03 -13.38 4.10
N LEU A 83 24.27 -12.23 3.43
CA LEU A 83 25.40 -12.04 2.53
C LEU A 83 26.74 -12.31 3.22
N GLN A 84 26.87 -11.94 4.49
CA GLN A 84 28.08 -12.12 5.31
C GLN A 84 28.17 -13.51 5.99
N ASN A 85 27.28 -14.46 5.66
CA ASN A 85 27.18 -15.79 6.31
C ASN A 85 26.96 -15.75 7.85
N LYS A 86 26.37 -14.66 8.35
CA LYS A 86 26.08 -14.47 9.80
C LYS A 86 24.70 -14.99 10.19
N ASN A 87 23.84 -15.29 9.23
CA ASN A 87 22.48 -15.72 9.48
C ASN A 87 22.09 -16.83 8.49
N MET A 88 21.37 -17.83 8.98
CA MET A 88 20.79 -18.90 8.16
C MET A 88 19.45 -18.52 7.53
N MET A 89 18.87 -17.35 7.88
CA MET A 89 17.64 -16.88 7.27
C MET A 89 17.90 -16.56 5.79
N HIS A 90 17.09 -17.15 4.91
CA HIS A 90 17.22 -16.98 3.46
C HIS A 90 15.94 -16.44 2.81
N SER A 91 14.95 -16.10 3.61
CA SER A 91 13.66 -15.61 3.11
C SER A 91 13.03 -14.51 3.97
N LEU A 92 12.49 -13.49 3.35
CA LEU A 92 11.68 -12.49 4.00
C LEU A 92 10.43 -12.12 3.18
N ILE A 93 9.35 -11.79 3.86
CA ILE A 93 8.15 -11.22 3.24
C ILE A 93 7.87 -9.82 3.77
N ILE A 94 7.64 -8.90 2.85
CA ILE A 94 7.20 -7.53 3.13
C ILE A 94 5.71 -7.45 2.81
N HIS A 95 4.87 -7.26 3.81
CA HIS A 95 3.44 -7.13 3.56
C HIS A 95 2.88 -5.77 4.02
N GLY A 96 1.92 -5.26 3.27
CA GLY A 96 1.32 -3.96 3.55
C GLY A 96 0.13 -3.68 2.66
N LEU A 97 -0.61 -2.62 2.98
CA LEU A 97 -1.74 -2.17 2.16
C LEU A 97 -1.29 -1.73 0.76
N SER A 98 -2.23 -1.68 -0.19
CA SER A 98 -1.97 -1.03 -1.47
C SER A 98 -1.52 0.42 -1.25
N GLY A 99 -0.47 0.82 -1.97
CA GLY A 99 0.08 2.18 -1.85
C GLY A 99 0.90 2.45 -0.58
N SER A 100 1.21 1.45 0.27
CA SER A 100 2.05 1.61 1.47
C SER A 100 3.54 1.79 1.18
N GLY A 101 3.96 1.58 -0.08
CA GLY A 101 5.35 1.73 -0.51
C GLY A 101 6.16 0.43 -0.61
N LYS A 102 5.52 -0.75 -0.75
CA LYS A 102 6.20 -2.05 -0.91
C LYS A 102 7.21 -2.05 -2.06
N SER A 103 6.75 -1.76 -3.28
CA SER A 103 7.62 -1.74 -4.48
C SER A 103 8.70 -0.66 -4.41
N THR A 104 8.39 0.50 -3.79
CA THR A 104 9.38 1.56 -3.54
C THR A 104 10.47 1.07 -2.57
N LEU A 105 10.10 0.29 -1.56
CA LEU A 105 11.05 -0.29 -0.62
C LEU A 105 11.96 -1.32 -1.30
N LEU A 106 11.42 -2.18 -2.20
CA LEU A 106 12.23 -3.08 -3.01
C LEU A 106 13.23 -2.32 -3.90
N LEU A 107 12.81 -1.24 -4.55
CA LEU A 107 13.71 -0.39 -5.35
C LEU A 107 14.82 0.23 -4.49
N SER A 108 14.50 0.65 -3.27
CA SER A 108 15.48 1.19 -2.34
C SER A 108 16.47 0.13 -1.86
N LEU A 109 16.00 -1.09 -1.58
CA LEU A 109 16.86 -2.22 -1.24
C LEU A 109 17.84 -2.54 -2.38
N LYS A 110 17.34 -2.59 -3.61
CA LYS A 110 18.17 -2.80 -4.80
C LYS A 110 19.28 -1.76 -4.92
N LYS A 111 18.98 -0.46 -4.71
CA LYS A 111 19.96 0.63 -4.78
C LYS A 111 20.98 0.56 -3.64
N SER A 112 20.56 0.14 -2.44
CA SER A 112 21.40 0.13 -1.23
C SER A 112 22.38 -1.03 -1.17
N LEU A 113 22.02 -2.16 -1.76
CA LEU A 113 22.79 -3.41 -1.69
C LEU A 113 23.83 -3.54 -2.81
N GLU A 114 24.05 -2.49 -3.62
CA GLU A 114 25.01 -2.45 -4.75
C GLU A 114 24.97 -3.71 -5.64
N ALA A 115 23.76 -4.17 -5.98
CA ALA A 115 23.60 -5.56 -6.33
C ALA A 115 23.59 -5.79 -7.84
N ASP A 116 24.73 -6.13 -8.41
CA ASP A 116 24.80 -6.92 -9.65
C ASP A 116 24.06 -8.27 -9.50
N ASN A 117 23.85 -8.70 -8.26
CA ASN A 117 23.21 -9.96 -7.89
C ASN A 117 21.74 -9.82 -7.46
N PHE A 118 21.08 -8.68 -7.74
CA PHE A 118 19.69 -8.44 -7.40
C PHE A 118 18.81 -8.74 -8.62
N LYS A 119 18.04 -9.82 -8.56
CA LYS A 119 17.10 -10.22 -9.61
C LYS A 119 15.66 -9.95 -9.16
N GLN A 120 14.80 -9.45 -10.05
CA GLN A 120 13.42 -9.09 -9.68
C GLN A 120 12.41 -9.60 -10.71
N ILE A 121 11.34 -10.21 -10.22
CA ILE A 121 10.12 -10.51 -10.96
C ILE A 121 8.99 -9.65 -10.40
N SER A 122 8.26 -8.97 -11.28
CA SER A 122 7.00 -8.33 -10.93
C SER A 122 5.84 -9.16 -11.49
N LEU A 123 4.81 -9.35 -10.69
CA LEU A 123 3.64 -10.15 -11.05
C LEU A 123 2.42 -9.21 -11.23
N PRO A 124 2.28 -8.51 -12.36
CA PRO A 124 1.23 -7.50 -12.56
C PRO A 124 -0.18 -8.10 -12.76
N GLN A 125 -0.26 -9.40 -13.02
CA GLN A 125 -1.50 -10.13 -13.29
C GLN A 125 -1.57 -11.43 -12.49
N LYS A 126 -2.78 -11.98 -12.36
CA LYS A 126 -2.99 -13.26 -11.68
C LYS A 126 -2.35 -14.41 -12.48
N ILE A 127 -1.44 -15.12 -11.83
CA ILE A 127 -0.77 -16.33 -12.29
C ILE A 127 -1.10 -17.43 -11.28
N ILE A 128 -2.07 -18.26 -11.61
CA ILE A 128 -2.53 -19.36 -10.73
C ILE A 128 -2.01 -20.72 -11.16
N SER A 129 -1.43 -20.81 -12.37
CA SER A 129 -0.75 -22.02 -12.86
C SER A 129 0.64 -22.11 -12.27
N PRO A 130 1.03 -23.27 -11.67
CA PRO A 130 2.41 -23.53 -11.27
C PRO A 130 3.39 -23.44 -12.44
N ASP A 131 3.00 -23.89 -13.63
CA ASP A 131 3.87 -23.91 -14.82
C ASP A 131 4.26 -22.50 -15.25
N GLU A 132 3.28 -21.56 -15.29
CA GLU A 132 3.57 -20.16 -15.61
C GLU A 132 4.53 -19.51 -14.59
N LEU A 133 4.43 -19.88 -13.32
CA LEU A 133 5.36 -19.40 -12.30
C LEU A 133 6.75 -19.98 -12.53
N ILE A 134 6.85 -21.28 -12.81
CA ILE A 134 8.12 -21.97 -13.08
C ILE A 134 8.79 -21.36 -14.31
N ASP A 135 8.06 -21.10 -15.39
CA ASP A 135 8.60 -20.48 -16.60
C ASP A 135 9.21 -19.10 -16.30
N LYS A 136 8.52 -18.26 -15.52
CA LYS A 136 9.06 -16.97 -15.10
C LYS A 136 10.32 -17.09 -14.22
N LEU A 137 10.37 -18.09 -13.35
CA LEU A 137 11.55 -18.35 -12.54
C LEU A 137 12.72 -18.88 -13.38
N LYS A 138 12.45 -19.72 -14.40
CA LYS A 138 13.45 -20.17 -15.38
C LYS A 138 14.00 -19.01 -16.21
N GLU A 139 13.14 -18.09 -16.67
CA GLU A 139 13.59 -16.87 -17.37
C GLU A 139 14.57 -16.05 -16.51
N LEU A 140 14.35 -16.02 -15.19
CA LEU A 140 15.18 -15.24 -14.28
C LEU A 140 16.45 -15.95 -13.82
N LEU A 141 16.35 -17.24 -13.48
CA LEU A 141 17.41 -18.02 -12.84
C LEU A 141 18.13 -18.97 -13.79
N GLY A 142 17.53 -19.24 -14.96
CA GLY A 142 17.95 -20.31 -15.87
C GLY A 142 17.38 -21.68 -15.48
N GLY A 143 17.78 -22.72 -16.17
CA GLY A 143 17.36 -24.11 -15.94
C GLY A 143 16.40 -24.61 -17.01
N GLU A 144 16.53 -25.91 -17.35
CA GLU A 144 15.76 -26.56 -18.42
C GLU A 144 14.89 -27.72 -17.91
N ALA A 145 15.14 -28.21 -16.70
CA ALA A 145 14.41 -29.35 -16.15
C ALA A 145 12.91 -29.08 -16.10
N GLN A 146 12.10 -30.07 -16.47
CA GLN A 146 10.63 -30.02 -16.44
C GLN A 146 10.10 -30.31 -15.03
N ASP A 147 10.77 -31.18 -14.32
CA ASP A 147 10.43 -31.53 -12.94
C ASP A 147 10.98 -30.48 -11.97
N ILE A 148 10.18 -30.08 -11.00
CA ILE A 148 10.56 -29.03 -10.05
C ILE A 148 11.71 -29.44 -9.13
N ASP A 149 11.78 -30.71 -8.72
CA ASP A 149 12.84 -31.17 -7.83
C ASP A 149 14.17 -31.25 -8.56
N LEU A 150 14.17 -31.64 -9.86
CA LEU A 150 15.34 -31.57 -10.73
C LEU A 150 15.75 -30.11 -11.00
N LEU A 151 14.80 -29.21 -11.21
CA LEU A 151 15.08 -27.79 -11.42
C LEU A 151 15.73 -27.15 -10.19
N ILE A 152 15.26 -27.48 -8.99
CA ILE A 152 15.89 -27.05 -7.73
C ILE A 152 17.33 -27.57 -7.63
N GLN A 153 17.59 -28.82 -8.05
CA GLN A 153 18.94 -29.37 -8.08
C GLN A 153 19.82 -28.64 -9.10
N GLU A 154 19.33 -28.34 -10.29
CA GLU A 154 20.02 -27.50 -11.27
C GLU A 154 20.39 -26.14 -10.70
N TRP A 155 19.48 -25.46 -10.02
CA TRP A 155 19.75 -24.15 -9.38
C TRP A 155 20.80 -24.27 -8.27
N ARG A 156 20.76 -25.31 -7.43
CA ARG A 156 21.80 -25.58 -6.42
C ARG A 156 23.18 -25.81 -7.05
N ALA A 157 23.24 -26.49 -8.17
CA ALA A 157 24.48 -26.78 -8.86
C ALA A 157 25.06 -25.57 -9.62
N ASN A 158 24.16 -24.76 -10.24
CA ASN A 158 24.58 -23.73 -11.19
C ASN A 158 24.75 -22.35 -10.54
N ILE A 159 24.01 -22.04 -9.47
CA ILE A 159 24.07 -20.75 -8.80
C ILE A 159 25.16 -20.78 -7.73
N GLN A 160 26.38 -20.37 -8.12
CA GLN A 160 27.55 -20.37 -7.25
C GLN A 160 27.76 -19.07 -6.50
N THR A 161 27.16 -17.95 -6.99
CA THR A 161 27.23 -16.63 -6.35
C THR A 161 25.96 -16.33 -5.60
N LYS A 162 26.05 -15.64 -4.47
CA LYS A 162 24.88 -15.20 -3.72
C LYS A 162 24.05 -14.21 -4.51
N ILE A 163 22.77 -14.48 -4.66
CA ILE A 163 21.80 -13.64 -5.35
C ILE A 163 20.57 -13.35 -4.46
N VAL A 164 20.04 -12.16 -4.57
CA VAL A 164 18.77 -11.76 -3.93
C VAL A 164 17.68 -11.78 -5.00
N VAL A 165 16.71 -12.68 -4.85
CA VAL A 165 15.56 -12.79 -5.75
C VAL A 165 14.36 -12.11 -5.13
N CYS A 166 13.89 -11.05 -5.79
CA CYS A 166 12.70 -10.30 -5.37
C CYS A 166 11.48 -10.70 -6.20
N ILE A 167 10.40 -11.06 -5.51
CA ILE A 167 9.10 -11.32 -6.12
C ILE A 167 8.13 -10.24 -5.64
N ASP A 168 7.78 -9.32 -6.53
CA ASP A 168 6.82 -8.26 -6.22
C ASP A 168 5.40 -8.74 -6.52
N ASP A 169 4.46 -8.42 -5.59
CA ASP A 169 3.05 -8.74 -5.69
C ASP A 169 2.70 -10.24 -5.70
N MET A 170 3.33 -11.02 -4.80
CA MET A 170 3.06 -12.46 -4.61
C MET A 170 1.55 -12.78 -4.49
N HIS A 171 0.73 -11.85 -4.04
CA HIS A 171 -0.72 -12.02 -3.95
C HIS A 171 -1.39 -12.26 -5.32
N ASN A 172 -0.66 -12.12 -6.41
CA ASN A 172 -1.13 -12.50 -7.73
C ASN A 172 -0.93 -13.98 -8.07
N LEU A 173 -0.29 -14.75 -7.19
CA LEU A 173 -0.11 -16.20 -7.35
C LEU A 173 -1.27 -17.04 -6.79
N PHE A 174 -2.37 -16.42 -6.35
CA PHE A 174 -3.50 -17.20 -5.84
C PHE A 174 -4.85 -16.60 -6.17
N LEU A 175 -5.87 -17.46 -6.13
CA LEU A 175 -7.27 -17.12 -6.03
C LEU A 175 -7.91 -17.93 -4.88
N SER A 176 -8.77 -17.32 -4.08
CA SER A 176 -9.42 -17.97 -2.94
C SER A 176 -10.59 -18.88 -3.39
N HIS A 177 -10.27 -19.90 -4.19
CA HIS A 177 -11.20 -20.98 -4.59
C HIS A 177 -10.46 -22.32 -4.64
N ALA A 178 -11.21 -23.41 -4.78
CA ALA A 178 -10.63 -24.76 -4.88
C ALA A 178 -9.66 -24.83 -6.09
N GLY A 179 -8.43 -25.29 -5.88
CA GLY A 179 -7.37 -25.35 -6.89
C GLY A 179 -6.68 -24.03 -7.20
N GLY A 180 -7.09 -22.92 -6.59
CA GLY A 180 -6.50 -21.60 -6.86
C GLY A 180 -5.26 -21.26 -6.01
N LEU A 181 -4.68 -22.21 -5.29
CA LEU A 181 -3.52 -22.05 -4.41
C LEU A 181 -2.27 -22.76 -4.92
N GLU A 182 -2.34 -23.44 -6.05
CA GLU A 182 -1.26 -24.34 -6.47
C GLU A 182 0.02 -23.59 -6.82
N ALA A 183 -0.05 -22.45 -7.50
CA ALA A 183 1.13 -21.65 -7.81
C ALA A 183 1.82 -21.12 -6.54
N ILE A 184 1.08 -20.68 -5.54
CA ILE A 184 1.67 -20.19 -4.29
C ILE A 184 2.25 -21.33 -3.44
N LYS A 185 1.63 -22.53 -3.43
CA LYS A 185 2.21 -23.70 -2.80
C LYS A 185 3.52 -24.11 -3.46
N MET A 186 3.57 -24.02 -4.79
CA MET A 186 4.79 -24.29 -5.56
C MET A 186 5.89 -23.28 -5.19
N LEU A 187 5.56 -21.98 -5.11
CA LEU A 187 6.52 -20.97 -4.66
C LEU A 187 7.05 -21.28 -3.25
N MET A 188 6.17 -21.66 -2.31
CA MET A 188 6.60 -22.03 -0.96
C MET A 188 7.51 -23.26 -0.96
N LYS A 189 7.22 -24.28 -1.78
CA LYS A 189 8.13 -25.44 -1.97
C LYS A 189 9.52 -25.00 -2.43
N ILE A 190 9.58 -24.08 -3.40
CA ILE A 190 10.86 -23.56 -3.92
C ILE A 190 11.61 -22.76 -2.84
N ILE A 191 10.93 -21.83 -2.16
CA ILE A 191 11.55 -21.01 -1.10
C ILE A 191 12.10 -21.89 0.03
N ASN A 192 11.37 -22.91 0.42
CA ASN A 192 11.76 -23.83 1.51
C ASN A 192 12.70 -24.95 1.06
N SER A 193 13.20 -24.92 -0.17
CA SER A 193 14.06 -25.98 -0.70
C SER A 193 15.54 -25.82 -0.38
N ASP A 194 15.94 -24.93 0.51
CA ASP A 194 17.32 -24.71 0.99
C ASP A 194 18.34 -24.57 -0.16
N ILE A 195 18.15 -23.57 -1.03
CA ILE A 195 19.14 -23.18 -2.03
C ILE A 195 20.06 -22.12 -1.40
N ASP A 196 21.21 -22.53 -0.89
CA ASP A 196 22.09 -21.71 -0.03
C ASP A 196 22.48 -20.33 -0.61
N ASN A 197 22.57 -20.25 -1.95
CA ASN A 197 22.99 -19.04 -2.64
C ASN A 197 21.83 -18.13 -3.09
N ILE A 198 20.58 -18.42 -2.69
CA ILE A 198 19.42 -17.58 -3.01
C ILE A 198 18.81 -17.02 -1.74
N PHE A 199 18.66 -15.69 -1.68
CA PHE A 199 17.82 -15.02 -0.69
C PHE A 199 16.51 -14.59 -1.33
N TRP A 200 15.39 -15.02 -0.77
CA TRP A 200 14.06 -14.70 -1.27
C TRP A 200 13.48 -13.48 -0.56
N CYS A 201 13.22 -12.42 -1.31
CA CYS A 201 12.57 -11.20 -0.82
C CYS A 201 11.21 -11.02 -1.51
N VAL A 202 10.12 -11.19 -0.80
CA VAL A 202 8.79 -11.25 -1.40
C VAL A 202 7.91 -10.13 -0.89
N THR A 203 7.11 -9.47 -1.77
CA THR A 203 6.08 -8.54 -1.32
C THR A 203 4.68 -9.14 -1.46
N CYS A 204 3.79 -8.76 -0.55
CA CYS A 204 2.40 -9.21 -0.57
C CYS A 204 1.44 -8.13 -0.07
N HIS A 205 0.23 -8.12 -0.60
CA HIS A 205 -0.84 -7.31 -0.04
C HIS A 205 -1.25 -7.84 1.35
N ARG A 206 -1.53 -6.93 2.32
CA ARG A 206 -1.79 -7.29 3.73
C ARG A 206 -2.91 -8.33 3.89
N TYR A 207 -4.06 -8.12 3.26
CA TYR A 207 -5.21 -9.04 3.40
C TYR A 207 -5.04 -10.34 2.65
N ALA A 208 -4.28 -10.34 1.56
CA ALA A 208 -3.84 -11.54 0.89
C ALA A 208 -2.93 -12.37 1.79
N TRP A 209 -1.92 -11.73 2.39
CA TRP A 209 -1.01 -12.39 3.31
C TRP A 209 -1.74 -13.01 4.51
N PHE A 210 -2.67 -12.29 5.13
CA PHE A 210 -3.46 -12.84 6.23
C PHE A 210 -4.26 -14.07 5.84
N TYR A 211 -4.80 -14.12 4.62
CA TYR A 211 -5.48 -15.29 4.11
C TYR A 211 -4.50 -16.44 3.84
N ILE A 212 -3.44 -16.18 3.07
CA ILE A 212 -2.43 -17.17 2.69
C ILE A 212 -1.77 -17.80 3.93
N SER A 213 -1.37 -16.98 4.91
CA SER A 213 -0.72 -17.45 6.12
C SER A 213 -1.61 -18.28 7.06
N LYS A 214 -2.95 -18.19 6.89
CA LYS A 214 -3.90 -19.06 7.61
C LYS A 214 -4.14 -20.39 6.90
N VAL A 215 -4.06 -20.39 5.56
CA VAL A 215 -4.32 -21.57 4.72
C VAL A 215 -3.06 -22.42 4.55
N LEU A 216 -1.93 -21.77 4.36
CA LEU A 216 -0.61 -22.38 4.35
C LEU A 216 -0.02 -22.17 5.74
N ASP A 217 0.33 -23.18 6.45
CA ASP A 217 0.84 -23.08 7.83
C ASP A 217 1.86 -21.94 7.97
N ARG A 218 1.55 -20.94 8.82
CA ARG A 218 2.29 -19.70 8.99
C ARG A 218 3.79 -19.89 9.28
N TYR A 219 4.13 -20.96 9.98
CA TYR A 219 5.48 -21.23 10.48
C TYR A 219 6.43 -21.77 9.39
N GLN A 220 5.91 -22.12 8.22
CA GLN A 220 6.69 -22.71 7.13
C GLN A 220 6.81 -21.77 5.93
N CYS A 221 6.34 -20.52 6.01
CA CYS A 221 6.29 -19.69 4.83
C CYS A 221 7.55 -18.84 4.61
N PHE A 222 8.01 -18.14 5.64
CA PHE A 222 9.15 -17.21 5.55
C PHE A 222 9.88 -17.09 6.89
N ASP A 223 11.20 -16.94 6.86
CA ASP A 223 12.02 -16.76 8.06
C ASP A 223 11.77 -15.42 8.74
N LYS A 224 11.53 -14.37 7.95
CA LYS A 224 11.31 -13.02 8.46
C LYS A 224 10.03 -12.40 7.88
N LEU A 225 9.22 -11.84 8.78
CA LEU A 225 8.02 -11.08 8.41
C LEU A 225 8.25 -9.60 8.68
N VAL A 226 8.03 -8.75 7.68
CA VAL A 226 8.12 -7.29 7.77
C VAL A 226 6.78 -6.68 7.38
N ALA A 227 6.06 -6.14 8.37
CA ALA A 227 4.81 -5.42 8.13
C ALA A 227 5.12 -3.96 7.85
N LEU A 228 4.66 -3.41 6.72
CA LEU A 228 4.73 -1.98 6.48
C LEU A 228 3.64 -1.27 7.28
N GLU A 229 4.09 -0.50 8.26
CA GLU A 229 3.22 0.32 9.09
C GLU A 229 2.77 1.61 8.36
N THR A 230 1.74 2.25 8.90
CA THR A 230 1.27 3.55 8.40
C THR A 230 2.32 4.63 8.67
N TRP A 231 2.42 5.61 7.76
CA TRP A 231 3.35 6.72 7.92
C TRP A 231 2.83 7.74 8.95
N SER A 232 3.74 8.42 9.63
CA SER A 232 3.38 9.54 10.50
C SER A 232 3.00 10.78 9.66
N ALA A 233 2.31 11.75 10.28
CA ALA A 233 1.96 13.00 9.62
C ALA A 233 3.19 13.77 9.15
N GLU A 234 4.25 13.76 9.95
CA GLU A 234 5.54 14.41 9.67
C GLU A 234 6.24 13.73 8.47
N SER A 235 6.21 12.40 8.42
CA SER A 235 6.78 11.64 7.29
C SER A 235 6.04 11.90 5.98
N LEU A 236 4.70 11.96 6.03
CA LEU A 236 3.89 12.31 4.85
C LEU A 236 4.11 13.75 4.40
N GLN A 237 4.19 14.69 5.36
CA GLN A 237 4.54 16.08 5.06
C GLN A 237 5.91 16.17 4.37
N GLY A 238 6.92 15.49 4.92
CA GLY A 238 8.25 15.42 4.33
C GLY A 238 8.23 14.84 2.92
N LEU A 239 7.52 13.75 2.70
CA LEU A 239 7.37 13.12 1.39
C LEU A 239 6.79 14.10 0.34
N ILE A 240 5.69 14.75 0.68
CA ILE A 240 4.97 15.65 -0.23
C ILE A 240 5.80 16.91 -0.50
N LEU A 241 6.34 17.55 0.53
CA LEU A 241 7.10 18.78 0.37
C LEU A 241 8.44 18.56 -0.33
N ASN A 242 9.11 17.42 -0.14
CA ASN A 242 10.34 17.10 -0.88
C ASN A 242 10.07 16.93 -2.37
N ARG A 243 8.99 16.22 -2.75
CA ARG A 243 8.59 16.12 -4.16
C ARG A 243 8.20 17.47 -4.76
N HIS A 244 7.51 18.30 -3.97
CA HIS A 244 7.14 19.64 -4.40
C HIS A 244 8.37 20.51 -4.65
N LYS A 245 9.41 20.45 -3.81
CA LYS A 245 10.65 21.23 -3.97
C LYS A 245 11.37 20.97 -5.29
N GLU A 246 11.17 19.82 -5.89
CA GLU A 246 11.74 19.46 -7.19
C GLU A 246 10.94 20.07 -8.36
N THR A 247 9.84 20.75 -8.06
CA THR A 247 9.00 21.44 -9.04
C THR A 247 9.28 22.95 -9.06
N ASN A 248 8.96 23.60 -10.17
CA ASN A 248 9.10 25.05 -10.32
C ASN A 248 7.84 25.84 -9.92
N TYR A 249 6.97 25.24 -9.10
CA TYR A 249 5.71 25.85 -8.66
C TYR A 249 5.81 26.37 -7.24
N GLU A 250 5.09 27.45 -6.95
CA GLU A 250 4.98 28.02 -5.62
C GLU A 250 3.69 27.54 -4.92
N LEU A 251 3.76 27.31 -3.61
CA LEU A 251 2.59 26.96 -2.80
C LEU A 251 2.07 28.18 -2.05
N SER A 252 0.77 28.44 -2.19
CA SER A 252 0.08 29.43 -1.37
C SER A 252 -0.92 28.73 -0.45
N PHE A 253 -0.79 28.98 0.86
CA PHE A 253 -1.72 28.58 1.91
C PHE A 253 -2.69 29.69 2.27
N ASP A 254 -2.66 30.82 1.55
CA ASP A 254 -3.42 32.02 1.87
C ASP A 254 -4.92 31.78 1.96
N ASP A 255 -5.47 30.95 1.09
CA ASP A 255 -6.91 30.66 1.11
C ASP A 255 -7.35 29.97 2.42
N ILE A 256 -6.50 29.15 3.02
CA ILE A 256 -6.73 28.53 4.34
C ILE A 256 -6.49 29.56 5.45
N PHE A 257 -5.40 30.32 5.37
CA PHE A 257 -5.01 31.34 6.33
C PHE A 257 -6.08 32.40 6.48
N PHE A 258 -6.47 33.08 5.42
CA PHE A 258 -7.51 34.12 5.45
C PHE A 258 -8.90 33.60 5.83
N THR A 259 -9.12 32.30 5.72
CA THR A 259 -10.38 31.69 6.16
C THR A 259 -10.45 31.62 7.68
N LEU A 260 -9.31 31.41 8.36
CA LEU A 260 -9.21 31.20 9.81
C LEU A 260 -8.85 32.48 10.60
N GLU A 261 -8.26 33.49 9.93
CA GLU A 261 -7.72 34.72 10.57
C GLU A 261 -8.74 35.48 11.41
N LYS A 262 -10.06 35.35 11.10
CA LYS A 262 -11.14 36.00 11.86
C LYS A 262 -11.39 35.38 13.24
N ASP A 263 -11.03 34.11 13.42
CA ASP A 263 -11.37 33.36 14.64
C ASP A 263 -10.14 33.04 15.52
N HIS A 264 -8.91 33.10 14.97
CA HIS A 264 -7.67 32.72 15.64
C HIS A 264 -6.50 33.69 15.37
N LEU A 265 -6.46 34.75 16.12
CA LEU A 265 -5.42 35.80 16.02
C LEU A 265 -3.98 35.34 16.38
N ASN A 266 -3.80 34.10 16.85
CA ASN A 266 -2.52 33.59 17.36
C ASN A 266 -1.90 32.42 16.53
N ASP A 267 -2.58 31.88 15.51
CA ASP A 267 -2.03 30.78 14.74
C ASP A 267 -1.06 31.27 13.67
N THR A 268 0.17 30.77 13.73
CA THR A 268 1.19 31.07 12.72
C THR A 268 0.93 30.28 11.44
N MET A 269 1.45 30.76 10.30
CA MET A 269 1.38 30.04 9.01
C MET A 269 1.93 28.60 9.11
N GLU A 270 2.94 28.37 9.95
CA GLU A 270 3.52 27.06 10.16
C GLU A 270 2.59 26.11 10.91
N GLN A 271 1.84 26.61 11.91
CA GLN A 271 0.83 25.84 12.60
C GLN A 271 -0.30 25.41 11.64
N MET A 272 -0.72 26.31 10.76
CA MET A 272 -1.74 26.01 9.75
C MET A 272 -1.28 24.96 8.75
N LYS A 273 -0.02 25.05 8.27
CA LYS A 273 0.60 24.00 7.44
C LYS A 273 0.60 22.66 8.17
N SER A 274 1.05 22.65 9.43
CA SER A 274 1.06 21.44 10.26
C SER A 274 -0.34 20.85 10.41
N ASN A 275 -1.33 21.67 10.70
CA ASN A 275 -2.73 21.23 10.85
C ASN A 275 -3.32 20.68 9.55
N PHE A 276 -3.02 21.30 8.42
CA PHE A 276 -3.40 20.80 7.11
C PHE A 276 -2.82 19.39 6.86
N PHE A 277 -1.53 19.17 7.14
CA PHE A 277 -0.91 17.86 6.96
C PHE A 277 -1.43 16.81 7.96
N LYS A 278 -1.83 17.21 9.17
CA LYS A 278 -2.55 16.31 10.10
C LYS A 278 -3.90 15.88 9.54
N VAL A 279 -4.66 16.79 8.91
CA VAL A 279 -5.93 16.46 8.24
C VAL A 279 -5.69 15.47 7.09
N LEU A 280 -4.67 15.73 6.29
CA LEU A 280 -4.30 14.88 5.17
C LEU A 280 -3.85 13.48 5.64
N TRP A 281 -3.10 13.41 6.73
CA TRP A 281 -2.70 12.18 7.39
C TRP A 281 -3.91 11.41 7.93
N GLU A 282 -4.82 12.07 8.63
CA GLU A 282 -6.03 11.43 9.16
C GLU A 282 -6.90 10.86 8.05
N GLN A 283 -7.19 11.64 7.01
CA GLN A 283 -8.02 11.20 5.88
C GLN A 283 -7.37 10.08 5.06
N SER A 284 -6.05 10.09 4.93
CA SER A 284 -5.31 9.02 4.22
C SER A 284 -5.03 7.80 5.10
N ASN A 285 -5.35 7.87 6.39
CA ASN A 285 -5.01 6.85 7.40
C ASN A 285 -3.50 6.51 7.36
N GLY A 286 -2.66 7.50 7.13
CA GLY A 286 -1.20 7.34 7.01
C GLY A 286 -0.72 6.59 5.78
N ASN A 287 -1.57 6.37 4.77
CA ASN A 287 -1.18 5.73 3.51
C ASN A 287 -0.57 6.75 2.56
N PRO A 288 0.72 6.61 2.14
CA PRO A 288 1.40 7.61 1.33
C PRO A 288 0.80 7.83 -0.05
N ALA A 289 0.37 6.78 -0.75
CA ALA A 289 -0.25 6.92 -2.07
C ALA A 289 -1.60 7.65 -1.96
N PHE A 290 -2.38 7.36 -0.93
CA PHE A 290 -3.64 8.04 -0.71
C PHE A 290 -3.43 9.49 -0.26
N ALA A 291 -2.44 9.77 0.61
CA ALA A 291 -2.07 11.14 1.00
C ALA A 291 -1.66 11.99 -0.21
N ILE A 292 -0.85 11.45 -1.12
CA ILE A 292 -0.48 12.12 -2.38
C ILE A 292 -1.72 12.42 -3.23
N ARG A 293 -2.64 11.47 -3.35
CA ARG A 293 -3.89 11.67 -4.09
C ARG A 293 -4.75 12.78 -3.49
N LEU A 294 -4.90 12.82 -2.15
CA LEU A 294 -5.61 13.87 -1.44
C LEU A 294 -4.89 15.22 -1.60
N TRP A 295 -3.56 15.24 -1.51
CA TRP A 295 -2.75 16.42 -1.77
C TRP A 295 -3.05 16.99 -3.15
N LEU A 296 -2.94 16.16 -4.19
CA LEU A 296 -3.23 16.60 -5.56
C LEU A 296 -4.67 17.10 -5.73
N LYS A 297 -5.64 16.51 -5.03
CA LYS A 297 -7.04 16.99 -5.04
C LYS A 297 -7.20 18.32 -4.32
N SER A 298 -6.38 18.61 -3.31
CA SER A 298 -6.43 19.86 -2.53
C SER A 298 -5.83 21.07 -3.26
N LEU A 299 -5.15 20.87 -4.38
CA LEU A 299 -4.49 21.94 -5.11
C LEU A 299 -5.40 22.58 -6.14
N HIS A 300 -5.38 23.91 -6.21
CA HIS A 300 -6.00 24.70 -7.25
C HIS A 300 -4.93 25.51 -7.98
N TYR A 301 -4.77 25.28 -9.28
CA TYR A 301 -3.79 25.97 -10.12
C TYR A 301 -4.34 27.31 -10.59
N ASP A 302 -3.55 28.38 -10.50
CA ASP A 302 -3.96 29.74 -10.89
C ASP A 302 -3.74 30.07 -12.36
N GLY A 303 -3.12 29.15 -13.11
CA GLY A 303 -2.80 29.34 -14.53
C GLY A 303 -1.42 29.97 -14.79
N LEU A 304 -0.66 30.33 -13.74
CA LEU A 304 0.69 30.92 -13.85
C LEU A 304 1.72 29.97 -13.21
N LYS A 305 2.12 30.22 -11.97
CA LYS A 305 3.12 29.42 -11.25
C LYS A 305 2.66 29.00 -9.85
N THR A 306 1.50 29.48 -9.38
CA THR A 306 1.06 29.29 -8.02
C THR A 306 0.02 28.18 -7.91
N LEU A 307 0.25 27.26 -6.99
CA LEU A 307 -0.67 26.24 -6.57
C LEU A 307 -1.27 26.62 -5.21
N ARG A 308 -2.53 27.01 -5.21
CA ARG A 308 -3.27 27.36 -4.00
C ARG A 308 -3.78 26.10 -3.31
N ILE A 309 -3.56 26.04 -2.03
CA ILE A 309 -3.96 24.89 -1.20
C ILE A 309 -5.34 25.14 -0.60
N CYS A 310 -6.22 24.19 -0.80
CA CYS A 310 -7.55 24.14 -0.19
C CYS A 310 -7.68 22.88 0.66
N LEU A 311 -8.69 22.80 1.50
CA LEU A 311 -8.94 21.54 2.23
C LEU A 311 -9.16 20.38 1.26
N PRO A 312 -8.69 19.18 1.63
CA PRO A 312 -8.99 17.98 0.87
C PRO A 312 -10.52 17.81 0.76
N PRO A 313 -11.02 17.34 -0.40
CA PRO A 313 -12.44 17.09 -0.55
C PRO A 313 -12.91 16.04 0.47
N GLU A 314 -14.08 16.28 1.05
CA GLU A 314 -14.71 15.27 1.90
C GLU A 314 -15.07 14.04 1.09
N GLN A 315 -14.89 12.89 1.73
CA GLN A 315 -15.45 11.65 1.19
C GLN A 315 -16.97 11.74 1.34
N SER A 316 -17.69 11.43 0.25
CA SER A 316 -19.16 11.34 0.33
C SER A 316 -19.52 10.19 1.28
N ASP A 317 -20.45 10.45 2.20
CA ASP A 317 -21.00 9.41 3.06
C ASP A 317 -21.77 8.40 2.19
N VAL A 318 -21.14 7.29 1.93
CA VAL A 318 -21.81 6.12 1.38
C VAL A 318 -22.08 5.17 2.52
N ASP A 319 -23.35 4.94 2.81
CA ASP A 319 -23.69 3.96 3.84
C ASP A 319 -23.45 2.53 3.34
N PHE A 320 -22.17 2.17 3.31
CA PHE A 320 -21.74 0.84 2.90
C PHE A 320 -22.24 -0.25 3.87
N ALA A 321 -22.51 0.12 5.12
CA ALA A 321 -22.96 -0.84 6.14
C ALA A 321 -24.37 -1.37 5.89
N GLU A 322 -25.24 -0.57 5.27
CA GLU A 322 -26.63 -0.94 4.94
C GLU A 322 -26.76 -1.69 3.61
N MET A 323 -25.65 -1.82 2.84
CA MET A 323 -25.68 -2.62 1.62
C MET A 323 -25.84 -4.11 1.92
N GLY A 324 -26.42 -4.84 0.97
CA GLY A 324 -26.64 -6.29 1.09
C GLY A 324 -25.34 -7.08 1.23
N ASP A 325 -25.46 -8.28 1.78
CA ASP A 325 -24.31 -9.16 2.05
C ASP A 325 -23.57 -9.58 0.78
N GLU A 326 -24.23 -9.64 -0.39
CA GLU A 326 -23.56 -9.91 -1.66
C GLU A 326 -22.54 -8.81 -2.01
N VAL A 327 -22.86 -7.53 -1.70
CA VAL A 327 -21.93 -6.42 -1.91
C VAL A 327 -20.74 -6.54 -0.98
N HIS A 328 -20.97 -6.85 0.30
CA HIS A 328 -19.89 -7.05 1.27
C HIS A 328 -18.99 -8.21 0.86
N PHE A 329 -19.57 -9.31 0.42
CA PHE A 329 -18.81 -10.50 0.02
C PHE A 329 -17.94 -10.26 -1.21
N ILE A 330 -18.46 -9.59 -2.24
CA ILE A 330 -17.68 -9.21 -3.43
C ILE A 330 -16.60 -8.20 -3.09
N CYS A 331 -16.88 -7.17 -2.28
CA CYS A 331 -15.87 -6.21 -1.85
C CYS A 331 -14.77 -6.88 -0.98
N ALA A 332 -15.13 -7.84 -0.13
CA ALA A 332 -14.17 -8.60 0.66
C ALA A 332 -13.26 -9.47 -0.23
N ALA A 333 -13.81 -10.07 -1.29
CA ALA A 333 -13.01 -10.78 -2.28
C ALA A 333 -12.02 -9.83 -2.98
N ILE A 334 -12.48 -8.64 -3.41
CA ILE A 334 -11.61 -7.65 -4.06
C ILE A 334 -10.52 -7.15 -3.11
N ILE A 335 -10.81 -6.89 -1.82
CA ILE A 335 -9.80 -6.50 -0.83
C ILE A 335 -8.71 -7.57 -0.69
N ARG A 336 -9.11 -8.82 -0.62
CA ARG A 336 -8.17 -9.94 -0.47
C ARG A 336 -7.24 -10.09 -1.65
N HIS A 337 -7.72 -9.81 -2.85
CA HIS A 337 -6.98 -10.01 -4.09
C HIS A 337 -6.44 -8.74 -4.73
N GLU A 338 -6.80 -7.57 -4.22
CA GLU A 338 -6.49 -6.23 -4.71
C GLU A 338 -7.11 -5.92 -6.08
N LEU A 339 -7.03 -6.83 -7.04
CA LEU A 339 -7.51 -6.67 -8.41
C LEU A 339 -8.15 -7.99 -8.89
N LEU A 340 -9.37 -7.94 -9.40
CA LEU A 340 -10.10 -9.12 -9.90
C LEU A 340 -10.89 -8.81 -11.17
N SER A 341 -10.85 -9.74 -12.13
CA SER A 341 -11.82 -9.74 -13.25
C SER A 341 -13.19 -10.27 -12.80
N ILE A 342 -14.23 -9.98 -13.57
CA ILE A 342 -15.59 -10.49 -13.31
C ILE A 342 -15.61 -12.02 -13.28
N ALA A 343 -14.85 -12.67 -14.17
CA ALA A 343 -14.75 -14.13 -14.22
C ALA A 343 -14.11 -14.70 -12.94
N GLN A 344 -13.09 -14.01 -12.40
CA GLN A 344 -12.45 -14.39 -11.14
C GLN A 344 -13.37 -14.17 -9.94
N ILE A 345 -14.11 -13.05 -9.89
CA ILE A 345 -15.13 -12.81 -8.87
C ILE A 345 -16.15 -13.95 -8.87
N LYS A 346 -16.65 -14.36 -10.03
CA LYS A 346 -17.58 -15.48 -10.15
C LYS A 346 -17.01 -16.78 -9.56
N LYS A 347 -15.75 -17.10 -9.88
CA LYS A 347 -15.06 -18.29 -9.35
C LYS A 347 -14.89 -18.27 -7.83
N ILE A 348 -14.58 -17.09 -7.26
CA ILE A 348 -14.32 -16.92 -5.82
C ILE A 348 -15.62 -16.95 -5.01
N THR A 349 -16.67 -16.29 -5.53
CA THR A 349 -17.91 -16.05 -4.76
C THR A 349 -18.98 -17.09 -5.03
N ASP A 350 -18.82 -17.90 -6.06
CA ASP A 350 -19.81 -18.88 -6.57
C ASP A 350 -21.21 -18.28 -6.78
N GLN A 351 -21.26 -16.96 -7.07
CA GLN A 351 -22.51 -16.26 -7.31
C GLN A 351 -22.91 -16.29 -8.78
N THR A 352 -24.21 -16.19 -9.05
CA THR A 352 -24.72 -16.13 -10.42
C THR A 352 -24.30 -14.85 -11.11
N SER A 353 -24.15 -14.91 -12.43
CA SER A 353 -23.77 -13.73 -13.24
C SER A 353 -24.74 -12.56 -13.07
N GLY A 354 -26.04 -12.83 -12.85
CA GLY A 354 -27.06 -11.80 -12.61
C GLY A 354 -26.87 -11.08 -11.28
N VAL A 355 -26.53 -11.79 -10.20
CA VAL A 355 -26.23 -11.19 -8.89
C VAL A 355 -24.97 -10.33 -9.00
N ILE A 356 -23.90 -10.86 -9.61
CA ILE A 356 -22.64 -10.12 -9.79
C ILE A 356 -22.89 -8.84 -10.59
N ALA A 357 -23.60 -8.89 -11.72
CA ALA A 357 -23.90 -7.72 -12.55
C ALA A 357 -24.67 -6.65 -11.76
N ARG A 358 -25.69 -7.04 -10.97
CA ARG A 358 -26.46 -6.13 -10.11
C ARG A 358 -25.57 -5.46 -9.08
N VAL A 359 -24.74 -6.24 -8.36
CA VAL A 359 -23.81 -5.71 -7.34
C VAL A 359 -22.81 -4.76 -7.97
N LEU A 360 -22.19 -5.14 -9.09
CA LEU A 360 -21.22 -4.28 -9.77
C LEU A 360 -21.83 -2.97 -10.23
N LYS A 361 -23.05 -2.99 -10.79
CA LYS A 361 -23.77 -1.78 -11.17
C LYS A 361 -23.97 -0.87 -9.96
N THR A 362 -24.48 -1.40 -8.83
CA THR A 362 -24.67 -0.63 -7.59
C THR A 362 -23.35 -0.04 -7.08
N CYS A 363 -22.27 -0.83 -7.08
CA CYS A 363 -20.95 -0.36 -6.64
C CYS A 363 -20.38 0.72 -7.57
N GLN A 364 -20.61 0.63 -8.87
CA GLN A 364 -20.17 1.63 -9.85
C GLN A 364 -20.95 2.94 -9.72
N GLU A 365 -22.28 2.87 -9.61
CA GLU A 365 -23.14 4.03 -9.38
C GLU A 365 -22.75 4.81 -8.11
N LYS A 366 -22.34 4.09 -7.06
CA LYS A 366 -21.83 4.68 -5.80
C LYS A 366 -20.32 4.94 -5.81
N GLN A 367 -19.65 4.73 -6.93
CA GLN A 367 -18.20 4.93 -7.11
C GLN A 367 -17.33 4.13 -6.12
N LEU A 368 -17.80 3.02 -5.60
CA LEU A 368 -17.05 2.16 -4.68
C LEU A 368 -15.98 1.35 -5.38
N LEU A 369 -16.17 1.04 -6.65
CA LEU A 369 -15.26 0.27 -7.48
C LEU A 369 -14.76 1.09 -8.66
N LEU A 370 -13.49 0.90 -8.99
CA LEU A 370 -12.85 1.42 -10.20
C LEU A 370 -12.50 0.24 -11.10
N GLN A 371 -12.60 0.47 -12.41
CA GLN A 371 -12.21 -0.50 -13.43
C GLN A 371 -10.94 -0.02 -14.14
N ASP A 372 -9.99 -0.93 -14.34
CA ASP A 372 -8.78 -0.65 -15.12
C ASP A 372 -9.00 -0.86 -16.62
N LYS A 373 -7.95 -0.62 -17.41
CA LYS A 373 -7.98 -0.79 -18.88
C LYS A 373 -8.21 -2.25 -19.32
N ASN A 374 -7.91 -3.21 -18.45
CA ASN A 374 -8.07 -4.64 -18.70
C ASN A 374 -9.39 -5.17 -18.13
N LEU A 375 -10.33 -4.29 -17.80
CA LEU A 375 -11.63 -4.60 -17.20
C LEU A 375 -11.55 -5.25 -15.82
N ASN A 376 -10.41 -5.19 -15.15
CA ASN A 376 -10.30 -5.65 -13.77
C ASN A 376 -10.83 -4.60 -12.80
N LEU A 377 -11.40 -5.07 -11.71
CA LEU A 377 -12.06 -4.28 -10.69
C LEU A 377 -11.17 -4.17 -9.45
N ARG A 378 -11.08 -2.97 -8.93
CA ARG A 378 -10.43 -2.65 -7.65
C ARG A 378 -11.31 -1.72 -6.84
N LEU A 379 -11.09 -1.68 -5.53
CA LEU A 379 -11.74 -0.70 -4.69
C LEU A 379 -11.30 0.73 -5.06
N ASN A 380 -12.25 1.66 -4.99
CA ASN A 380 -11.90 3.06 -5.08
C ASN A 380 -11.13 3.46 -3.80
N PRO A 381 -9.89 3.98 -3.93
CA PRO A 381 -9.09 4.38 -2.78
C PRO A 381 -9.80 5.37 -1.84
N ASP A 382 -10.70 6.18 -2.36
CA ASP A 382 -11.43 7.17 -1.56
C ASP A 382 -12.37 6.51 -0.53
N TYR A 383 -12.85 5.29 -0.78
CA TYR A 383 -13.78 4.55 0.09
C TYR A 383 -13.15 3.33 0.76
N THR A 384 -11.92 3.00 0.41
CA THR A 384 -11.27 1.75 0.85
C THR A 384 -11.24 1.61 2.36
N ASP A 385 -10.94 2.68 3.11
CA ASP A 385 -10.89 2.63 4.57
C ASP A 385 -12.28 2.41 5.20
N THR A 386 -13.31 3.08 4.70
CA THR A 386 -14.70 2.90 5.16
C THR A 386 -15.19 1.48 4.88
N ILE A 387 -14.88 0.96 3.68
CA ILE A 387 -15.22 -0.41 3.30
C ILE A 387 -14.52 -1.42 4.22
N ILE A 388 -13.21 -1.27 4.42
CA ILE A 388 -12.42 -2.15 5.29
C ILE A 388 -12.96 -2.14 6.73
N ARG A 389 -13.21 -0.97 7.30
CA ARG A 389 -13.77 -0.86 8.67
C ARG A 389 -15.11 -1.58 8.81
N THR A 390 -15.98 -1.43 7.83
CA THR A 390 -17.28 -2.11 7.83
C THR A 390 -17.13 -3.62 7.69
N LEU A 391 -16.29 -4.08 6.76
CA LEU A 391 -16.06 -5.51 6.54
C LEU A 391 -15.40 -6.18 7.74
N LYS A 392 -14.48 -5.48 8.46
CA LYS A 392 -13.92 -5.97 9.73
C LYS A 392 -14.99 -6.10 10.81
N ARG A 393 -15.84 -5.08 10.97
CA ARG A 393 -16.94 -5.10 11.95
C ARG A 393 -17.94 -6.24 11.67
N LYS A 394 -18.13 -6.58 10.41
CA LYS A 394 -18.99 -7.70 9.96
C LYS A 394 -18.24 -9.04 9.82
N ASN A 395 -16.96 -9.11 10.19
CA ASN A 395 -16.11 -10.32 10.13
C ASN A 395 -15.87 -10.90 8.72
N TYR A 396 -16.02 -10.11 7.66
CA TYR A 396 -15.68 -10.56 6.30
C TYR A 396 -14.16 -10.54 6.04
N VAL A 397 -13.42 -9.66 6.72
CA VAL A 397 -11.96 -9.56 6.67
C VAL A 397 -11.40 -9.36 8.08
N HIS A 398 -10.18 -9.83 8.32
CA HIS A 398 -9.51 -9.79 9.63
C HIS A 398 -8.38 -8.78 9.69
#